data_76f4c8cf4d376d2534ecc7c7d2cf0e4e
#
_entry.id   76f4c8cf4d376d2534ecc7c7d2cf0e4e
#
_cell.length_a   1.000
_cell.length_b   1.000
_cell.length_c   1.000
_cell.angle_alpha   90.00
_cell.angle_beta   90.00
_cell.angle_gamma   90.00
#
_symmetry.space_group_name_H-M   'P 1'
#
loop_
_entity.id
_entity.type
_entity.pdbx_description
1 polymer ?
#
loop_
_entity_poly.entity_id
_entity_poly.type
_entity_poly.pdbx_seq_one_letter_code
_entity_poly.pdbx_strand_id
1 'polypeptide(L)'
;PALDRFYETLARLNVDAPADTDLLAVIEAGTEALEADPFSPQVLNFLSFAHAQRGDTAQAAAYRDKMNLVLATIESSGDGLTEETPWHILMYAHAFDLLAAKNIPVRESSIISRTVEYIPRVKKDEKGVKGYYFDYGRIYWKKPEQGYKRERSWQFNNLKPWKSDKK
;
A
#
# COMPACT_ATOMS: atom_id res chain seq x y z
N PRO A 1 11.12 11.27 -6.16
CA PRO A 1 10.97 9.82 -6.21
C PRO A 1 9.88 9.41 -7.21
N ALA A 2 9.93 8.19 -7.73
CA ALA A 2 9.01 7.70 -8.77
C ALA A 2 7.53 7.75 -8.32
N LEU A 3 7.25 7.40 -7.06
CA LEU A 3 5.91 7.48 -6.50
C LEU A 3 5.37 8.91 -6.42
N ASP A 4 6.19 9.91 -6.09
CA ASP A 4 5.71 11.30 -6.03
C ASP A 4 5.31 11.79 -7.43
N ARG A 5 6.12 11.47 -8.44
CA ARG A 5 5.82 11.76 -9.84
C ARG A 5 4.51 11.09 -10.27
N PHE A 6 4.29 9.84 -9.87
CA PHE A 6 3.05 9.14 -10.14
C PHE A 6 1.84 9.85 -9.50
N TYR A 7 1.92 10.24 -8.22
CA TYR A 7 0.85 10.98 -7.56
C TYR A 7 0.58 12.36 -8.19
N GLU A 8 1.62 13.04 -8.68
CA GLU A 8 1.45 14.29 -9.43
C GLU A 8 0.69 14.08 -10.74
N THR A 9 0.91 12.95 -11.44
CA THR A 9 0.14 12.63 -12.64
C THR A 9 -1.32 12.33 -12.32
N LEU A 10 -1.59 11.61 -11.21
CA LEU A 10 -2.95 11.32 -10.78
C LEU A 10 -3.72 12.59 -10.38
N ALA A 11 -3.06 13.56 -9.78
CA ALA A 11 -3.69 14.83 -9.39
C ALA A 11 -4.21 15.64 -10.60
N ARG A 12 -3.67 15.39 -11.79
CA ARG A 12 -4.09 16.05 -13.06
C ARG A 12 -5.10 15.23 -13.83
N LEU A 13 -5.21 13.93 -13.55
CA LEU A 13 -6.06 13.01 -14.29
C LEU A 13 -7.54 13.27 -14.00
N ASN A 14 -8.31 13.58 -15.04
CA ASN A 14 -9.77 13.53 -14.96
C ASN A 14 -10.25 12.11 -15.31
N VAL A 15 -10.66 11.34 -14.28
CA VAL A 15 -11.06 9.93 -14.47
C VAL A 15 -12.35 9.76 -15.26
N ASP A 16 -13.23 10.77 -15.27
CA ASP A 16 -14.52 10.73 -15.99
C ASP A 16 -14.37 11.04 -17.48
N ALA A 17 -13.36 11.85 -17.84
CA ALA A 17 -13.06 12.23 -19.22
C ALA A 17 -11.54 12.40 -19.40
N PRO A 18 -10.76 11.30 -19.37
CA PRO A 18 -9.31 11.39 -19.39
C PRO A 18 -8.80 11.79 -20.77
N ALA A 19 -7.87 12.76 -20.81
CA ALA A 19 -7.13 13.09 -22.01
C ALA A 19 -6.07 12.00 -22.29
N ASP A 20 -5.81 11.69 -23.55
CA ASP A 20 -4.82 10.65 -23.93
C ASP A 20 -3.41 11.00 -23.43
N THR A 21 -3.04 12.28 -23.42
CA THR A 21 -1.78 12.77 -22.87
C THR A 21 -1.63 12.47 -21.38
N ASP A 22 -2.72 12.59 -20.60
CA ASP A 22 -2.69 12.30 -19.17
C ASP A 22 -2.63 10.79 -18.91
N LEU A 23 -3.32 9.99 -19.73
CA LEU A 23 -3.23 8.53 -19.68
C LEU A 23 -1.81 8.04 -19.96
N LEU A 24 -1.13 8.60 -20.96
CA LEU A 24 0.27 8.29 -21.25
C LEU A 24 1.19 8.66 -20.10
N ALA A 25 1.00 9.83 -19.49
CA ALA A 25 1.77 10.25 -18.33
C ALA A 25 1.57 9.31 -17.13
N VAL A 26 0.35 8.82 -16.89
CA VAL A 26 0.05 7.82 -15.86
C VAL A 26 0.76 6.49 -16.15
N ILE A 27 0.76 6.04 -17.42
CA ILE A 27 1.43 4.79 -17.80
C ILE A 27 2.95 4.90 -17.57
N GLU A 28 3.56 5.99 -18.01
CA GLU A 28 5.00 6.22 -17.84
C GLU A 28 5.39 6.27 -16.36
N ALA A 29 4.74 7.16 -15.59
CA ALA A 29 5.04 7.35 -14.18
C ALA A 29 4.67 6.12 -13.33
N GLY A 30 3.59 5.41 -13.67
CA GLY A 30 3.19 4.18 -12.99
C GLY A 30 4.16 3.02 -13.25
N THR A 31 4.67 2.90 -14.47
CA THR A 31 5.68 1.89 -14.80
C THR A 31 6.97 2.13 -14.01
N GLU A 32 7.44 3.38 -13.93
CA GLU A 32 8.58 3.77 -13.11
C GLU A 32 8.32 3.51 -11.60
N ALA A 33 7.11 3.80 -11.12
CA ALA A 33 6.75 3.57 -9.72
C ALA A 33 6.76 2.08 -9.35
N LEU A 34 6.41 1.16 -10.28
CA LEU A 34 6.48 -0.28 -10.05
C LEU A 34 7.91 -0.81 -9.91
N GLU A 35 8.94 -0.08 -10.32
CA GLU A 35 10.33 -0.44 -10.05
C GLU A 35 10.65 -0.33 -8.55
N ALA A 36 10.04 0.65 -7.88
CA ALA A 36 10.20 0.86 -6.44
C ALA A 36 9.27 -0.02 -5.60
N ASP A 37 8.01 -0.18 -6.03
CA ASP A 37 7.02 -1.04 -5.40
C ASP A 37 6.27 -1.88 -6.44
N PRO A 38 6.80 -3.06 -6.80
CA PRO A 38 6.21 -3.94 -7.82
C PRO A 38 4.82 -4.47 -7.48
N PHE A 39 4.39 -4.32 -6.22
CA PHE A 39 3.17 -4.88 -5.66
C PHE A 39 2.19 -3.81 -5.17
N SER A 40 2.39 -2.55 -5.56
CA SER A 40 1.45 -1.47 -5.21
C SER A 40 0.08 -1.69 -5.85
N PRO A 41 -0.98 -1.99 -5.08
CA PRO A 41 -2.31 -2.17 -5.64
C PRO A 41 -2.82 -0.91 -6.33
N GLN A 42 -2.54 0.26 -5.78
CA GLN A 42 -2.96 1.52 -6.36
C GLN A 42 -2.31 1.78 -7.73
N VAL A 43 -0.99 1.61 -7.84
CA VAL A 43 -0.29 1.80 -9.12
C VAL A 43 -0.81 0.82 -10.17
N LEU A 44 -0.97 -0.47 -9.80
CA LEU A 44 -1.50 -1.51 -10.68
C LEU A 44 -2.93 -1.18 -11.14
N ASN A 45 -3.78 -0.64 -10.26
CA ASN A 45 -5.14 -0.24 -10.59
C ASN A 45 -5.17 0.89 -11.64
N PHE A 46 -4.38 1.93 -11.44
CA PHE A 46 -4.34 3.06 -12.38
C PHE A 46 -3.68 2.70 -13.71
N LEU A 47 -2.69 1.81 -13.73
CA LEU A 47 -2.14 1.26 -14.97
C LEU A 47 -3.20 0.45 -15.73
N SER A 48 -3.95 -0.40 -15.03
CA SER A 48 -5.07 -1.12 -15.63
C SER A 48 -6.11 -0.17 -16.23
N PHE A 49 -6.48 0.87 -15.49
CA PHE A 49 -7.41 1.89 -15.95
C PHE A 49 -6.87 2.62 -17.20
N ALA A 50 -5.64 3.12 -17.17
CA ALA A 50 -5.07 3.89 -18.27
C ALA A 50 -4.96 3.07 -19.56
N HIS A 51 -4.52 1.81 -19.48
CA HIS A 51 -4.49 0.90 -20.64
C HIS A 51 -5.90 0.58 -21.17
N ALA A 52 -6.88 0.37 -20.27
CA ALA A 52 -8.27 0.12 -20.68
C ALA A 52 -8.85 1.33 -21.43
N GLN A 53 -8.65 2.54 -20.93
CA GLN A 53 -9.13 3.77 -21.59
C GLN A 53 -8.50 3.97 -22.98
N ARG A 54 -7.28 3.51 -23.18
CA ARG A 54 -6.58 3.55 -24.46
C ARG A 54 -6.87 2.37 -25.37
N GLY A 55 -7.75 1.45 -24.95
CA GLY A 55 -8.16 0.27 -25.73
C GLY A 55 -7.18 -0.90 -25.68
N ASP A 56 -6.13 -0.84 -24.87
CA ASP A 56 -5.19 -1.95 -24.65
C ASP A 56 -5.74 -2.87 -23.56
N THR A 57 -6.73 -3.67 -23.94
CA THR A 57 -7.47 -4.56 -23.01
C THR A 57 -6.59 -5.68 -22.45
N ALA A 58 -5.56 -6.12 -23.19
CA ALA A 58 -4.66 -7.18 -22.73
C ALA A 58 -3.78 -6.70 -21.57
N GLN A 59 -3.15 -5.54 -21.71
CA GLN A 59 -2.35 -4.95 -20.64
C GLN A 59 -3.22 -4.54 -19.43
N ALA A 60 -4.40 -3.97 -19.70
CA ALA A 60 -5.36 -3.64 -18.66
C ALA A 60 -5.72 -4.88 -17.81
N ALA A 61 -6.01 -6.01 -18.45
CA ALA A 61 -6.29 -7.26 -17.76
C ALA A 61 -5.09 -7.77 -16.96
N ALA A 62 -3.88 -7.74 -17.53
CA ALA A 62 -2.66 -8.19 -16.87
C ALA A 62 -2.38 -7.41 -15.57
N TYR A 63 -2.52 -6.09 -15.58
CA TYR A 63 -2.34 -5.26 -14.39
C TYR A 63 -3.44 -5.51 -13.35
N ARG A 64 -4.70 -5.64 -13.78
CA ARG A 64 -5.82 -5.96 -12.88
C ARG A 64 -5.65 -7.32 -12.21
N ASP A 65 -5.25 -8.33 -12.96
CA ASP A 65 -5.04 -9.68 -12.43
C ASP A 65 -3.89 -9.70 -11.42
N LYS A 66 -2.80 -8.97 -11.70
CA LYS A 66 -1.71 -8.79 -10.76
C LYS A 66 -2.16 -8.07 -9.49
N MET A 67 -2.94 -7.00 -9.60
CA MET A 67 -3.52 -6.30 -8.45
C MET A 67 -4.38 -7.24 -7.59
N ASN A 68 -5.28 -7.98 -8.23
CA ASN A 68 -6.16 -8.92 -7.53
C ASN A 68 -5.37 -10.01 -6.80
N LEU A 69 -4.29 -10.51 -7.41
CA LEU A 69 -3.41 -11.49 -6.78
C LEU A 69 -2.70 -10.90 -5.55
N VAL A 70 -2.22 -9.67 -5.61
CA VAL A 70 -1.62 -8.98 -4.46
C VAL A 70 -2.62 -8.84 -3.32
N LEU A 71 -3.84 -8.34 -3.61
CA LEU A 71 -4.88 -8.18 -2.61
C LEU A 71 -5.29 -9.51 -1.98
N ALA A 72 -5.48 -10.56 -2.80
CA ALA A 72 -5.79 -11.90 -2.32
C ALA A 72 -4.67 -12.48 -1.45
N THR A 73 -3.42 -12.20 -1.79
CA THR A 73 -2.25 -12.62 -0.99
C THR A 73 -2.26 -11.96 0.39
N ILE A 74 -2.57 -10.66 0.47
CA ILE A 74 -2.71 -9.97 1.76
C ILE A 74 -3.86 -10.60 2.56
N GLU A 75 -5.03 -10.78 1.95
CA GLU A 75 -6.21 -11.36 2.61
C GLU A 75 -5.99 -12.80 3.08
N SER A 76 -5.17 -13.58 2.38
CA SER A 76 -4.84 -14.97 2.79
C SER A 76 -3.92 -15.04 4.00
N SER A 77 -3.30 -13.95 4.41
CA SER A 77 -2.32 -13.93 5.50
C SER A 77 -2.94 -13.84 6.90
N GLY A 78 -4.24 -13.58 7.01
CA GLY A 78 -4.99 -13.46 8.26
C GLY A 78 -6.43 -13.04 7.98
N ASP A 79 -7.19 -12.73 9.01
CA ASP A 79 -8.53 -12.14 8.89
C ASP A 79 -8.55 -10.63 9.20
N GLY A 80 -7.45 -10.10 9.72
CA GLY A 80 -7.32 -8.69 10.07
C GLY A 80 -8.15 -8.25 11.28
N LEU A 81 -8.78 -9.18 11.99
CA LEU A 81 -9.76 -8.85 13.05
C LEU A 81 -9.13 -8.73 14.44
N THR A 82 -7.98 -9.33 14.65
CA THR A 82 -7.26 -9.27 15.92
C THR A 82 -5.76 -8.99 15.71
N GLU A 83 -5.07 -8.62 16.78
CA GLU A 83 -3.62 -8.42 16.76
C GLU A 83 -2.86 -9.72 16.49
N GLU A 84 -3.44 -10.88 16.83
CA GLU A 84 -2.85 -12.20 16.61
C GLU A 84 -3.07 -12.72 15.19
N THR A 85 -4.08 -12.20 14.48
CA THR A 85 -4.43 -12.61 13.11
C THR A 85 -4.44 -11.43 12.13
N PRO A 86 -3.42 -10.56 12.14
CA PRO A 86 -3.38 -9.36 11.30
C PRO A 86 -3.22 -9.75 9.83
N TRP A 87 -3.61 -8.86 8.95
CA TRP A 87 -3.18 -8.92 7.55
C TRP A 87 -1.72 -8.46 7.41
N HIS A 88 -0.93 -9.22 6.67
CA HIS A 88 0.49 -8.90 6.44
C HIS A 88 0.66 -8.07 5.17
N ILE A 89 1.40 -6.98 5.27
CA ILE A 89 1.68 -6.06 4.17
C ILE A 89 3.18 -5.91 3.94
N LEU A 90 3.55 -5.53 2.71
CA LEU A 90 4.94 -5.28 2.30
C LEU A 90 5.29 -3.80 2.28
N MET A 91 4.30 -2.93 2.16
CA MET A 91 4.42 -1.47 2.20
C MET A 91 3.24 -0.91 3.00
N TYR A 92 3.44 0.19 3.71
CA TYR A 92 2.37 0.81 4.52
C TYR A 92 1.13 1.18 3.70
N ALA A 93 1.33 1.68 2.48
CA ALA A 93 0.24 2.05 1.59
C ALA A 93 -0.68 0.88 1.26
N HIS A 94 -0.17 -0.36 1.23
CA HIS A 94 -0.95 -1.54 0.86
C HIS A 94 -2.14 -1.79 1.80
N ALA A 95 -2.05 -1.37 3.07
CA ALA A 95 -3.17 -1.48 4.00
C ALA A 95 -4.35 -0.62 3.56
N PHE A 96 -4.08 0.64 3.24
CA PHE A 96 -5.10 1.57 2.76
C PHE A 96 -5.63 1.18 1.38
N ASP A 97 -4.76 0.69 0.49
CA ASP A 97 -5.13 0.23 -0.85
C ASP A 97 -6.09 -0.97 -0.77
N LEU A 98 -5.83 -1.95 0.12
CA LEU A 98 -6.74 -3.06 0.36
C LEU A 98 -8.11 -2.58 0.84
N LEU A 99 -8.13 -1.69 1.84
CA LEU A 99 -9.37 -1.19 2.41
C LEU A 99 -10.15 -0.34 1.39
N ALA A 100 -9.46 0.45 0.57
CA ALA A 100 -10.07 1.19 -0.53
C ALA A 100 -10.65 0.25 -1.60
N ALA A 101 -9.95 -0.81 -1.99
CA ALA A 101 -10.45 -1.81 -2.93
C ALA A 101 -11.69 -2.55 -2.42
N LYS A 102 -11.82 -2.70 -1.10
CA LYS A 102 -13.00 -3.26 -0.42
C LYS A 102 -14.12 -2.24 -0.17
N ASN A 103 -13.95 -0.99 -0.59
CA ASN A 103 -14.85 0.14 -0.32
C ASN A 103 -15.12 0.35 1.17
N ILE A 104 -14.08 0.24 1.99
CA ILE A 104 -14.14 0.42 3.44
C ILE A 104 -13.59 1.80 3.79
N PRO A 105 -14.43 2.78 4.14
CA PRO A 105 -13.97 4.08 4.62
C PRO A 105 -13.29 3.93 5.99
N VAL A 106 -12.11 4.54 6.12
CA VAL A 106 -11.29 4.41 7.33
C VAL A 106 -10.81 5.76 7.83
N ARG A 107 -10.35 5.77 9.08
CA ARG A 107 -9.71 6.90 9.74
C ARG A 107 -8.20 6.70 9.79
N GLU A 108 -7.52 7.61 10.43
CA GLU A 108 -6.07 7.51 10.66
C GLU A 108 -5.73 6.25 11.44
N SER A 109 -4.61 5.63 11.07
CA SER A 109 -4.09 4.45 11.73
C SER A 109 -3.44 4.80 13.07
N SER A 110 -3.35 3.80 13.95
CA SER A 110 -2.59 3.88 15.20
C SER A 110 -1.70 2.65 15.35
N ILE A 111 -0.47 2.86 15.81
CA ILE A 111 0.46 1.77 16.10
C ILE A 111 0.03 1.13 17.43
N ILE A 112 -0.24 -0.18 17.37
CA ILE A 112 -0.68 -0.96 18.54
C ILE A 112 0.51 -1.64 19.20
N SER A 113 1.39 -2.23 18.40
CA SER A 113 2.60 -2.89 18.88
C SER A 113 3.76 -2.62 17.91
N ARG A 114 4.89 -3.31 18.10
CA ARG A 114 6.13 -3.03 17.39
C ARG A 114 6.02 -3.03 15.86
N THR A 115 5.16 -3.89 15.30
CA THR A 115 4.98 -4.06 13.85
C THR A 115 3.52 -4.10 13.42
N VAL A 116 2.60 -3.95 14.36
CA VAL A 116 1.16 -4.01 14.09
C VAL A 116 0.54 -2.63 14.23
N GLU A 117 -0.20 -2.21 13.23
CA GLU A 117 -1.04 -1.04 13.27
C GLU A 117 -2.52 -1.41 13.18
N TYR A 118 -3.35 -0.57 13.76
CA TYR A 118 -4.80 -0.67 13.71
C TYR A 118 -5.37 0.48 12.90
N ILE A 119 -6.20 0.16 11.90
CA ILE A 119 -6.88 1.14 11.06
C ILE A 119 -8.37 1.08 11.36
N PRO A 120 -8.93 2.08 12.06
CA PRO A 120 -10.34 2.08 12.41
C PRO A 120 -11.22 2.43 11.21
N ARG A 121 -12.36 1.79 11.10
CA ARG A 121 -13.42 2.16 10.16
C ARG A 121 -14.06 3.47 10.59
N VAL A 122 -14.55 4.24 9.61
CA VAL A 122 -15.38 5.42 9.91
C VAL A 122 -16.66 5.00 10.62
N LYS A 123 -17.26 3.87 10.21
CA LYS A 123 -18.44 3.27 10.83
C LYS A 123 -18.26 1.76 10.92
N LYS A 124 -18.65 1.18 12.06
CA LYS A 124 -18.69 -0.28 12.24
C LYS A 124 -19.60 -0.92 11.17
N ASP A 125 -19.26 -2.12 10.73
CA ASP A 125 -20.11 -2.87 9.81
C ASP A 125 -21.27 -3.58 10.53
N GLU A 126 -22.07 -4.31 9.77
CA GLU A 126 -23.22 -5.07 10.28
C GLU A 126 -22.83 -6.17 11.27
N LYS A 127 -21.62 -6.69 11.16
CA LYS A 127 -21.03 -7.69 12.08
C LYS A 127 -20.38 -7.06 13.30
N GLY A 128 -20.37 -5.73 13.41
CA GLY A 128 -19.80 -5.00 14.52
C GLY A 128 -18.29 -4.76 14.41
N VAL A 129 -17.66 -5.04 13.26
CA VAL A 129 -16.23 -4.80 13.04
C VAL A 129 -15.95 -3.31 13.03
N LYS A 130 -15.04 -2.87 13.91
CA LYS A 130 -14.70 -1.46 14.12
C LYS A 130 -13.46 -1.01 13.36
N GLY A 131 -12.62 -1.94 12.91
CA GLY A 131 -11.38 -1.67 12.20
C GLY A 131 -10.59 -2.95 11.97
N TYR A 132 -9.38 -2.80 11.44
CA TYR A 132 -8.55 -3.93 11.04
C TYR A 132 -7.11 -3.76 11.50
N TYR A 133 -6.45 -4.89 11.74
CA TYR A 133 -5.06 -4.98 12.15
C TYR A 133 -4.19 -5.38 10.96
N PHE A 134 -3.07 -4.69 10.80
CA PHE A 134 -2.07 -4.93 9.77
C PHE A 134 -0.69 -5.10 10.39
N ASP A 135 0.05 -6.12 9.95
CA ASP A 135 1.44 -6.34 10.36
C ASP A 135 2.38 -5.95 9.20
N TYR A 136 3.22 -4.96 9.45
CA TYR A 136 4.23 -4.48 8.52
C TYR A 136 5.64 -5.03 8.81
N GLY A 137 5.76 -6.01 9.68
CA GLY A 137 7.06 -6.60 10.05
C GLY A 137 7.85 -7.15 8.86
N ARG A 138 7.16 -7.61 7.81
CA ARG A 138 7.77 -8.13 6.57
C ARG A 138 8.49 -7.07 5.74
N ILE A 139 8.21 -5.79 5.93
CA ILE A 139 8.95 -4.68 5.29
C ILE A 139 10.44 -4.77 5.59
N TYR A 140 10.80 -5.32 6.74
CA TYR A 140 12.18 -5.44 7.19
C TYR A 140 12.89 -6.71 6.72
N TRP A 141 12.21 -7.69 6.12
CA TRP A 141 12.81 -8.96 5.69
C TRP A 141 13.71 -8.84 4.46
N LYS A 142 13.56 -7.79 3.66
CA LYS A 142 14.35 -7.55 2.44
C LYS A 142 15.75 -6.99 2.69
N LYS A 143 16.21 -6.95 3.93
CA LYS A 143 17.54 -6.42 4.23
C LYS A 143 18.59 -7.47 3.88
N PRO A 144 19.61 -7.11 3.08
CA PRO A 144 20.68 -8.02 2.75
C PRO A 144 21.37 -8.53 4.03
N GLU A 145 21.78 -9.80 4.03
CA GLU A 145 22.47 -10.46 5.15
C GLU A 145 23.79 -9.79 5.55
N GLN A 146 24.33 -8.88 4.75
CA GLN A 146 25.51 -8.10 5.06
C GLN A 146 25.17 -7.03 6.10
N GLY A 147 25.28 -7.45 7.35
CA GLY A 147 25.47 -6.58 8.50
C GLY A 147 24.60 -5.34 8.50
N TYR A 148 23.33 -5.53 8.77
CA TYR A 148 22.49 -4.39 9.08
C TYR A 148 23.09 -3.63 10.26
N LYS A 149 23.91 -2.64 9.97
CA LYS A 149 24.17 -1.59 10.95
C LYS A 149 22.82 -0.93 11.19
N ARG A 150 22.26 -1.15 12.38
CA ARG A 150 21.14 -0.35 12.87
C ARG A 150 21.57 1.11 12.74
N GLU A 151 21.29 1.71 11.58
CA GLU A 151 21.34 3.16 11.52
C GLU A 151 20.28 3.64 12.48
N ARG A 152 20.73 4.40 13.47
CA ARG A 152 19.86 4.95 14.52
C ARG A 152 18.80 5.92 13.97
N SER A 153 18.80 6.15 12.66
CA SER A 153 17.83 6.95 11.91
C SER A 153 16.47 6.27 11.68
N TRP A 154 16.35 4.97 11.98
CA TRP A 154 15.08 4.25 11.89
C TRP A 154 14.20 4.55 13.10
N GLN A 155 13.59 5.70 13.04
CA GLN A 155 12.61 6.09 14.04
C GLN A 155 11.31 6.38 13.35
N PHE A 156 10.38 5.47 13.57
CA PHE A 156 9.00 5.77 13.31
C PHE A 156 8.61 7.00 14.13
N ASN A 157 7.94 7.95 13.51
CA ASN A 157 7.37 9.13 14.16
C ASN A 157 8.39 10.07 14.84
N ASN A 158 9.61 10.21 14.32
CA ASN A 158 10.61 11.12 14.89
C ASN A 158 10.89 10.91 16.40
N LEU A 159 10.63 9.71 16.92
CA LEU A 159 10.98 9.38 18.28
C LEU A 159 12.50 9.34 18.42
N LYS A 160 13.02 10.05 19.43
CA LYS A 160 14.45 10.04 19.74
C LYS A 160 14.92 8.61 20.00
N PRO A 161 16.18 8.23 19.60
CA PRO A 161 16.73 6.92 19.92
C PRO A 161 16.63 6.65 21.40
N TRP A 162 16.19 5.48 21.78
CA TRP A 162 16.35 5.02 23.15
C TRP A 162 17.85 5.04 23.47
N LYS A 163 18.27 5.86 24.39
CA LYS A 163 19.59 5.76 25.02
C LYS A 163 19.44 4.68 26.11
N SER A 164 20.01 3.49 25.86
CA SER A 164 20.22 2.57 26.98
C SER A 164 21.19 3.28 27.94
N ASP A 165 20.73 3.56 29.12
CA ASP A 165 21.63 3.98 30.20
C ASP A 165 22.64 2.84 30.42
N LYS A 166 23.87 3.08 30.00
CA LYS A 166 24.97 2.20 30.36
C LYS A 166 25.20 2.43 31.85
N LYS A 167 24.90 1.45 32.66
CA LYS A 167 25.54 1.27 33.94
C LYS A 167 26.95 0.71 33.73
#